data_ee39fd214429550fc1d00ea2bad4a266
#
_entry.id   ee39fd214429550fc1d00ea2bad4a266
#
_cell.length_a   1.000
_cell.length_b   1.000
_cell.length_c   1.000
_cell.angle_alpha   90.00
_cell.angle_beta   90.00
_cell.angle_gamma   90.00
#
_symmetry.space_group_name_H-M   'P 1'
#
loop_
_entity.id
_entity.type
_entity.pdbx_description
1 polymer ?
#
loop_
_entity_poly.entity_id
_entity_poly.type
_entity_poly.pdbx_seq_one_letter_code
_entity_poly.pdbx_strand_id
1 'polypeptide(L)'
;MKSLNLSGAIALLVVTLAIVTAAQAQAQARRSTAPEAARGNTRLEKAAADVIAATQSYRAALEKVLAIHERELARRNELAELRQDLYERGVLSRREFEEGQRAQLEAQKSVEDTRRAMSDADRMMSEARTAESLARLAPLARGGYEETPGLVRYNGTAAWSLTGDLPRLQQYFVARFGRPLPISALGQTALHDRMGFDHRNALDVAVHPDSPEGRALMEHLRLAGIPFIAAWGAIPGSTSGAHIHVGQPSPRFTVQR
;
A
#
# COMPACT_ATOMS: atom_id res chain seq x y z
N MET A 1 35.21 1.62 71.76
CA MET A 1 35.60 2.33 70.53
C MET A 1 35.23 1.50 69.34
N LYS A 2 34.15 1.91 68.61
CA LYS A 2 33.66 1.16 67.43
C LYS A 2 34.30 1.78 66.18
N SER A 3 35.09 1.00 65.46
CA SER A 3 35.67 1.39 64.19
C SER A 3 34.57 1.43 63.10
N LEU A 4 34.31 2.61 62.55
CA LEU A 4 33.43 2.76 61.40
C LEU A 4 34.08 2.15 60.15
N ASN A 5 33.38 1.23 59.53
CA ASN A 5 33.83 0.58 58.30
C ASN A 5 33.71 1.55 57.10
N LEU A 6 34.81 2.19 56.75
CA LEU A 6 34.90 3.18 55.65
C LEU A 6 34.72 2.55 54.26
N SER A 7 34.86 1.23 54.14
CA SER A 7 34.77 0.49 52.86
C SER A 7 33.38 0.36 52.32
N GLY A 8 32.30 0.38 53.16
CA GLY A 8 30.92 0.26 52.71
C GLY A 8 30.37 1.54 52.07
N ALA A 9 30.85 2.72 52.50
CA ALA A 9 30.40 4.00 51.98
C ALA A 9 30.91 4.31 50.57
N ILE A 10 32.12 3.86 50.25
CA ILE A 10 32.74 4.07 48.92
C ILE A 10 32.07 3.18 47.85
N ALA A 11 31.70 1.94 48.18
CA ALA A 11 30.99 1.06 47.25
C ALA A 11 29.60 1.54 46.90
N LEU A 12 28.87 2.12 47.84
CA LEU A 12 27.52 2.67 47.59
C LEU A 12 27.57 3.93 46.71
N LEU A 13 28.60 4.75 46.85
CA LEU A 13 28.76 5.99 46.08
C LEU A 13 29.12 5.71 44.61
N VAL A 14 29.91 4.65 44.33
CA VAL A 14 30.30 4.26 42.98
C VAL A 14 29.12 3.66 42.23
N VAL A 15 28.27 2.87 42.87
CA VAL A 15 27.09 2.28 42.24
C VAL A 15 26.04 3.33 41.90
N THR A 16 25.80 4.31 42.77
CA THR A 16 24.86 5.40 42.51
C THR A 16 25.34 6.31 41.38
N LEU A 17 26.63 6.59 41.28
CA LEU A 17 27.20 7.41 40.20
C LEU A 17 27.10 6.69 38.84
N ALA A 18 27.30 5.37 38.77
CA ALA A 18 27.18 4.60 37.56
C ALA A 18 25.73 4.51 37.03
N ILE A 19 24.74 4.43 37.92
CA ILE A 19 23.31 4.45 37.56
C ILE A 19 22.88 5.81 37.00
N VAL A 20 23.35 6.89 37.59
CA VAL A 20 23.05 8.26 37.13
C VAL A 20 23.67 8.51 35.75
N THR A 21 24.90 8.08 35.50
CA THR A 21 25.56 8.26 34.20
C THR A 21 24.89 7.41 33.10
N ALA A 22 24.43 6.19 33.39
CA ALA A 22 23.71 5.35 32.44
C ALA A 22 22.34 5.95 32.09
N ALA A 23 21.59 6.47 33.06
CA ALA A 23 20.32 7.14 32.83
C ALA A 23 20.48 8.44 32.01
N GLN A 24 21.53 9.21 32.26
CA GLN A 24 21.85 10.42 31.48
C GLN A 24 22.28 10.09 30.06
N ALA A 25 23.06 9.04 29.83
CA ALA A 25 23.44 8.57 28.50
C ALA A 25 22.23 8.08 27.69
N GLN A 26 21.29 7.35 28.31
CA GLN A 26 20.04 6.96 27.68
C GLN A 26 19.11 8.15 27.38
N ALA A 27 19.04 9.14 28.27
CA ALA A 27 18.26 10.34 28.03
C ALA A 27 18.87 11.22 26.91
N GLN A 28 20.20 11.24 26.81
CA GLN A 28 20.92 11.95 25.76
C GLN A 28 20.79 11.25 24.39
N ALA A 29 20.84 9.91 24.35
CA ALA A 29 20.57 9.12 23.16
C ALA A 29 19.13 9.34 22.65
N ARG A 30 18.13 9.37 23.55
CA ARG A 30 16.74 9.67 23.18
C ARG A 30 16.56 11.10 22.68
N ARG A 31 17.31 12.08 23.18
CA ARG A 31 17.25 13.49 22.73
C ARG A 31 17.94 13.68 21.36
N SER A 32 18.96 12.90 21.02
CA SER A 32 19.63 13.02 19.72
C SER A 32 18.87 12.35 18.57
N THR A 33 18.04 11.33 18.84
CA THR A 33 17.25 10.63 17.83
C THR A 33 15.89 11.31 17.55
N ALA A 34 15.32 12.02 18.50
CA ALA A 34 14.03 12.70 18.35
C ALA A 34 13.99 13.75 17.20
N PRO A 35 14.99 14.63 17.02
CA PRO A 35 14.97 15.60 15.92
C PRO A 35 15.20 14.96 14.55
N GLU A 36 15.87 13.82 14.47
CA GLU A 36 16.11 13.10 13.22
C GLU A 36 14.85 12.32 12.78
N ALA A 37 14.16 11.70 13.72
CA ALA A 37 12.87 11.07 13.48
C ALA A 37 11.80 12.08 13.03
N ALA A 38 11.76 13.25 13.68
CA ALA A 38 10.84 14.33 13.29
C ALA A 38 11.13 14.85 11.87
N ARG A 39 12.40 15.03 11.50
CA ARG A 39 12.80 15.42 10.14
C ARG A 39 12.48 14.33 9.11
N GLY A 40 12.61 13.07 9.49
CA GLY A 40 12.22 11.92 8.66
C GLY A 40 10.72 11.94 8.35
N ASN A 41 9.88 12.15 9.36
CA ASN A 41 8.43 12.22 9.20
C ASN A 41 8.01 13.38 8.28
N THR A 42 8.56 14.59 8.48
CA THR A 42 8.27 15.76 7.63
C THR A 42 8.66 15.52 6.16
N ARG A 43 9.77 14.81 5.90
CA ARG A 43 10.16 14.44 4.54
C ARG A 43 9.21 13.41 3.92
N LEU A 44 8.74 12.44 4.71
CA LEU A 44 7.77 11.44 4.27
C LEU A 44 6.41 12.07 3.95
N GLU A 45 5.93 12.96 4.82
CA GLU A 45 4.69 13.71 4.59
C GLU A 45 4.75 14.53 3.30
N LYS A 46 5.83 15.30 3.10
CA LYS A 46 6.02 16.07 1.87
C LYS A 46 6.07 15.17 0.64
N ALA A 47 6.84 14.09 0.68
CA ALA A 47 6.96 13.19 -0.44
C ALA A 47 5.63 12.48 -0.77
N ALA A 48 4.82 12.14 0.23
CA ALA A 48 3.48 11.59 0.01
C ALA A 48 2.56 12.63 -0.63
N ALA A 49 2.57 13.87 -0.14
CA ALA A 49 1.79 14.98 -0.71
C ALA A 49 2.19 15.26 -2.17
N ASP A 50 3.48 15.26 -2.50
CA ASP A 50 3.98 15.46 -3.86
C ASP A 50 3.50 14.32 -4.80
N VAL A 51 3.51 13.06 -4.33
CA VAL A 51 2.98 11.90 -5.09
C VAL A 51 1.49 12.04 -5.31
N ILE A 52 0.72 12.41 -4.29
CA ILE A 52 -0.72 12.62 -4.41
C ILE A 52 -1.03 13.70 -5.45
N ALA A 53 -0.37 14.86 -5.39
CA ALA A 53 -0.59 15.96 -6.32
C ALA A 53 -0.23 15.58 -7.77
N ALA A 54 0.91 14.93 -7.98
CA ALA A 54 1.34 14.47 -9.29
C ALA A 54 0.37 13.43 -9.87
N THR A 55 -0.09 12.47 -9.04
CA THR A 55 -1.01 11.42 -9.47
C THR A 55 -2.40 11.97 -9.77
N GLN A 56 -2.89 12.97 -9.01
CA GLN A 56 -4.14 13.68 -9.32
C GLN A 56 -4.07 14.35 -10.68
N SER A 57 -2.97 15.05 -10.98
CA SER A 57 -2.75 15.69 -12.27
C SER A 57 -2.72 14.67 -13.41
N TYR A 58 -2.04 13.54 -13.21
CA TYR A 58 -1.98 12.45 -14.18
C TYR A 58 -3.36 11.83 -14.40
N ARG A 59 -4.12 11.57 -13.34
CA ARG A 59 -5.49 11.04 -13.43
C ARG A 59 -6.42 11.98 -14.20
N ALA A 60 -6.33 13.29 -13.95
CA ALA A 60 -7.10 14.30 -14.69
C ALA A 60 -6.72 14.36 -16.18
N ALA A 61 -5.46 14.09 -16.53
CA ALA A 61 -5.04 13.95 -17.92
C ALA A 61 -5.64 12.68 -18.56
N LEU A 62 -5.65 11.56 -17.84
CA LEU A 62 -6.25 10.30 -18.31
C LEU A 62 -7.76 10.42 -18.55
N GLU A 63 -8.49 11.20 -17.75
CA GLU A 63 -9.92 11.49 -18.00
C GLU A 63 -10.16 12.14 -19.37
N LYS A 64 -9.30 13.08 -19.75
CA LYS A 64 -9.35 13.72 -21.08
C LYS A 64 -9.03 12.73 -22.19
N VAL A 65 -8.04 11.87 -21.98
CA VAL A 65 -7.65 10.81 -22.93
C VAL A 65 -8.77 9.81 -23.08
N LEU A 66 -9.41 9.38 -21.97
CA LEU A 66 -10.54 8.47 -21.98
C LEU A 66 -11.69 9.01 -22.83
N ALA A 67 -12.04 10.27 -22.64
CA ALA A 67 -13.10 10.92 -23.42
C ALA A 67 -12.79 10.98 -24.93
N ILE A 68 -11.51 11.02 -25.32
CA ILE A 68 -11.10 10.95 -26.73
C ILE A 68 -11.25 9.51 -27.23
N HIS A 69 -10.76 8.52 -26.50
CA HIS A 69 -10.85 7.11 -26.87
C HIS A 69 -12.28 6.61 -26.95
N GLU A 70 -13.16 7.03 -26.03
CA GLU A 70 -14.58 6.67 -26.05
C GLU A 70 -15.31 7.25 -27.28
N ARG A 71 -15.00 8.49 -27.69
CA ARG A 71 -15.53 9.06 -28.92
C ARG A 71 -15.01 8.32 -30.16
N GLU A 72 -13.74 7.96 -30.18
CA GLU A 72 -13.20 7.17 -31.28
C GLU A 72 -13.82 5.79 -31.35
N LEU A 73 -14.00 5.10 -30.20
CA LEU A 73 -14.70 3.82 -30.15
C LEU A 73 -16.13 3.92 -30.67
N ALA A 74 -16.90 4.94 -30.26
CA ALA A 74 -18.25 5.17 -30.75
C ALA A 74 -18.26 5.32 -32.29
N ARG A 75 -17.36 6.13 -32.85
CA ARG A 75 -17.22 6.29 -34.30
C ARG A 75 -16.85 4.96 -34.99
N ARG A 76 -15.96 4.13 -34.38
CA ARG A 76 -15.59 2.83 -34.95
C ARG A 76 -16.72 1.82 -34.90
N ASN A 77 -17.57 1.88 -33.87
CA ASN A 77 -18.76 1.04 -33.78
C ASN A 77 -19.75 1.36 -34.92
N GLU A 78 -20.07 2.65 -35.14
CA GLU A 78 -20.94 3.07 -36.24
C GLU A 78 -20.38 2.65 -37.61
N LEU A 79 -19.08 2.80 -37.82
CA LEU A 79 -18.42 2.37 -39.07
C LEU A 79 -18.39 0.83 -39.21
N ALA A 80 -18.30 0.09 -38.11
CA ALA A 80 -18.31 -1.37 -38.14
C ALA A 80 -19.69 -1.89 -38.55
N GLU A 81 -20.78 -1.31 -38.02
CA GLU A 81 -22.16 -1.64 -38.39
C GLU A 81 -22.40 -1.37 -39.89
N LEU A 82 -21.98 -0.21 -40.38
CA LEU A 82 -22.10 0.12 -41.81
C LEU A 82 -21.29 -0.84 -42.69
N ARG A 83 -20.07 -1.18 -42.28
CA ARG A 83 -19.21 -2.12 -43.03
C ARG A 83 -19.77 -3.52 -43.01
N GLN A 84 -20.43 -3.96 -41.95
CA GLN A 84 -21.12 -5.23 -41.87
C GLN A 84 -22.23 -5.28 -42.92
N ASP A 85 -23.11 -4.29 -43.00
CA ASP A 85 -24.18 -4.20 -44.01
C ASP A 85 -23.62 -4.24 -45.44
N LEU A 86 -22.59 -3.43 -45.72
CA LEU A 86 -21.96 -3.40 -47.04
C LEU A 86 -21.30 -4.73 -47.44
N TYR A 87 -20.69 -5.42 -46.47
CA TYR A 87 -20.08 -6.73 -46.69
C TYR A 87 -21.16 -7.80 -46.98
N GLU A 88 -22.25 -7.84 -46.22
CA GLU A 88 -23.37 -8.74 -46.40
C GLU A 88 -24.05 -8.54 -47.77
N ARG A 89 -24.06 -7.31 -48.26
CA ARG A 89 -24.59 -6.96 -49.60
C ARG A 89 -23.55 -7.19 -50.72
N GLY A 90 -22.36 -7.70 -50.41
CA GLY A 90 -21.31 -7.98 -51.38
C GLY A 90 -20.63 -6.73 -51.98
N VAL A 91 -20.82 -5.57 -51.39
CA VAL A 91 -20.23 -4.29 -51.83
C VAL A 91 -18.80 -4.13 -51.29
N LEU A 92 -18.54 -4.61 -50.08
CA LEU A 92 -17.24 -4.51 -49.41
C LEU A 92 -16.48 -5.82 -49.52
N SER A 93 -15.16 -5.77 -49.75
CA SER A 93 -14.31 -6.96 -49.74
C SER A 93 -14.14 -7.48 -48.29
N ARG A 94 -13.87 -8.79 -48.17
CA ARG A 94 -13.55 -9.43 -46.89
C ARG A 94 -12.38 -8.75 -46.16
N ARG A 95 -11.35 -8.36 -46.88
CA ARG A 95 -10.18 -7.68 -46.33
C ARG A 95 -10.57 -6.33 -45.68
N GLU A 96 -11.34 -5.51 -46.36
CA GLU A 96 -11.79 -4.19 -45.85
C GLU A 96 -12.70 -4.35 -44.64
N PHE A 97 -13.54 -5.40 -44.62
CA PHE A 97 -14.38 -5.74 -43.49
C PHE A 97 -13.51 -6.14 -42.28
N GLU A 98 -12.56 -7.06 -42.45
CA GLU A 98 -11.64 -7.50 -41.37
C GLU A 98 -10.75 -6.34 -40.87
N GLU A 99 -10.31 -5.40 -41.71
CA GLU A 99 -9.60 -4.19 -41.33
C GLU A 99 -10.46 -3.30 -40.44
N GLY A 100 -11.77 -3.18 -40.75
CA GLY A 100 -12.71 -2.46 -39.93
C GLY A 100 -12.89 -3.04 -38.53
N GLN A 101 -13.04 -4.35 -38.45
CA GLN A 101 -13.16 -5.06 -37.18
C GLN A 101 -11.89 -4.89 -36.31
N ARG A 102 -10.69 -5.00 -36.90
CA ARG A 102 -9.45 -4.77 -36.19
C ARG A 102 -9.34 -3.35 -35.62
N ALA A 103 -9.72 -2.35 -36.40
CA ALA A 103 -9.72 -0.96 -35.93
C ALA A 103 -10.69 -0.70 -34.80
N GLN A 104 -11.86 -1.39 -34.77
CA GLN A 104 -12.82 -1.36 -33.67
C GLN A 104 -12.23 -1.98 -32.41
N LEU A 105 -11.61 -3.18 -32.51
CA LEU A 105 -10.95 -3.85 -31.38
C LEU A 105 -9.79 -3.02 -30.78
N GLU A 106 -9.01 -2.37 -31.63
CA GLU A 106 -7.92 -1.49 -31.18
C GLU A 106 -8.48 -0.27 -30.41
N ALA A 107 -9.58 0.33 -30.87
CA ALA A 107 -10.24 1.43 -30.16
C ALA A 107 -10.80 0.97 -28.81
N GLN A 108 -11.42 -0.21 -28.76
CA GLN A 108 -11.91 -0.80 -27.50
C GLN A 108 -10.75 -1.03 -26.52
N LYS A 109 -9.65 -1.61 -27.00
CA LYS A 109 -8.45 -1.83 -26.17
C LYS A 109 -7.91 -0.52 -25.61
N SER A 110 -7.89 0.57 -26.40
CA SER A 110 -7.42 1.87 -25.93
C SER A 110 -8.27 2.42 -24.78
N VAL A 111 -9.59 2.23 -24.83
CA VAL A 111 -10.50 2.58 -23.72
C VAL A 111 -10.18 1.75 -22.47
N GLU A 112 -10.03 0.43 -22.62
CA GLU A 112 -9.73 -0.47 -21.51
C GLU A 112 -8.36 -0.20 -20.88
N ASP A 113 -7.33 0.06 -21.69
CA ASP A 113 -5.98 0.40 -21.20
C ASP A 113 -6.00 1.72 -20.43
N THR A 114 -6.74 2.72 -20.90
CA THR A 114 -6.88 4.00 -20.20
C THR A 114 -7.61 3.84 -18.86
N ARG A 115 -8.68 3.05 -18.82
CA ARG A 115 -9.41 2.76 -17.57
C ARG A 115 -8.54 2.01 -16.57
N ARG A 116 -7.70 1.08 -17.03
CA ARG A 116 -6.70 0.41 -16.18
C ARG A 116 -5.69 1.40 -15.60
N ALA A 117 -5.16 2.29 -16.43
CA ALA A 117 -4.24 3.32 -15.97
C ALA A 117 -4.87 4.27 -14.93
N MET A 118 -6.15 4.59 -15.06
CA MET A 118 -6.89 5.38 -14.06
C MET A 118 -7.05 4.60 -12.74
N SER A 119 -7.39 3.33 -12.79
CA SER A 119 -7.46 2.47 -11.59
C SER A 119 -6.11 2.35 -10.88
N ASP A 120 -5.01 2.25 -11.62
CA ASP A 120 -3.65 2.25 -11.06
C ASP A 120 -3.31 3.58 -10.38
N ALA A 121 -3.69 4.71 -10.98
CA ALA A 121 -3.52 6.03 -10.38
C ALA A 121 -4.32 6.17 -9.07
N ASP A 122 -5.56 5.71 -9.05
CA ASP A 122 -6.42 5.74 -7.85
C ASP A 122 -5.81 4.90 -6.71
N ARG A 123 -5.28 3.72 -7.02
CA ARG A 123 -4.57 2.87 -6.05
C ARG A 123 -3.31 3.57 -5.51
N MET A 124 -2.52 4.17 -6.39
CA MET A 124 -1.32 4.94 -5.99
C MET A 124 -1.66 6.07 -5.02
N MET A 125 -2.74 6.81 -5.26
CA MET A 125 -3.20 7.86 -4.34
C MET A 125 -3.64 7.30 -2.98
N SER A 126 -4.33 6.15 -2.97
CA SER A 126 -4.73 5.48 -1.72
C SER A 126 -3.53 5.08 -0.88
N GLU A 127 -2.54 4.43 -1.49
CA GLU A 127 -1.32 4.02 -0.80
C GLU A 127 -0.52 5.23 -0.29
N ALA A 128 -0.40 6.30 -1.08
CA ALA A 128 0.27 7.52 -0.66
C ALA A 128 -0.42 8.19 0.54
N ARG A 129 -1.76 8.21 0.58
CA ARG A 129 -2.53 8.73 1.74
C ARG A 129 -2.36 7.85 2.98
N THR A 130 -2.34 6.54 2.82
CA THR A 130 -2.07 5.61 3.93
C THR A 130 -0.66 5.85 4.48
N ALA A 131 0.35 6.01 3.61
CA ALA A 131 1.72 6.31 4.00
C ALA A 131 1.83 7.67 4.73
N GLU A 132 1.12 8.70 4.26
CA GLU A 132 1.04 10.01 4.91
C GLU A 132 0.41 9.90 6.31
N SER A 133 -0.69 9.17 6.44
CA SER A 133 -1.36 8.94 7.71
C SER A 133 -0.46 8.19 8.70
N LEU A 134 0.23 7.14 8.22
CA LEU A 134 1.17 6.36 9.02
C LEU A 134 2.39 7.19 9.49
N ALA A 135 2.89 8.09 8.64
CA ALA A 135 4.03 8.94 8.98
C ALA A 135 3.72 9.90 10.15
N ARG A 136 2.46 10.25 10.37
CA ARG A 136 1.99 11.09 11.48
C ARG A 136 1.81 10.33 12.78
N LEU A 137 1.73 9.01 12.75
CA LEU A 137 1.51 8.18 13.92
C LEU A 137 2.84 7.76 14.56
N ALA A 138 2.86 7.70 15.88
CA ALA A 138 4.01 7.17 16.62
C ALA A 138 4.24 5.69 16.27
N PRO A 139 5.49 5.21 16.22
CA PRO A 139 5.78 3.79 16.03
C PRO A 139 5.11 2.95 17.11
N LEU A 140 4.47 1.85 16.72
CA LEU A 140 3.91 0.89 17.66
C LEU A 140 5.03 0.02 18.24
N ALA A 141 4.96 -0.26 19.54
CA ALA A 141 5.77 -1.30 20.15
C ALA A 141 5.43 -2.68 19.55
N ARG A 142 6.34 -3.64 19.64
CA ARG A 142 6.10 -5.02 19.20
C ARG A 142 4.86 -5.59 19.92
N GLY A 143 3.93 -6.16 19.16
CA GLY A 143 2.63 -6.63 19.65
C GLY A 143 1.62 -5.52 19.92
N GLY A 144 1.98 -4.24 19.69
CA GLY A 144 1.07 -3.11 19.81
C GLY A 144 -0.03 -3.18 18.75
N TYR A 145 -1.25 -2.84 19.17
CA TYR A 145 -2.43 -2.73 18.32
C TYR A 145 -3.02 -1.32 18.49
N GLU A 146 -3.38 -0.70 17.40
CA GLU A 146 -4.01 0.62 17.41
C GLU A 146 -5.09 0.67 16.34
N GLU A 147 -6.21 1.24 16.72
CA GLU A 147 -7.35 1.47 15.83
C GLU A 147 -7.74 2.96 15.90
N THR A 148 -7.79 3.57 14.73
CA THR A 148 -8.23 4.95 14.53
C THR A 148 -9.27 4.97 13.41
N PRO A 149 -10.09 6.02 13.27
CA PRO A 149 -11.03 6.12 12.16
C PRO A 149 -10.33 5.94 10.81
N GLY A 150 -10.68 4.86 10.09
CA GLY A 150 -10.14 4.58 8.76
C GLY A 150 -8.77 3.89 8.72
N LEU A 151 -8.18 3.53 9.87
CA LEU A 151 -6.90 2.83 9.91
C LEU A 151 -6.80 1.92 11.14
N VAL A 152 -6.45 0.65 10.92
CA VAL A 152 -6.00 -0.29 11.96
C VAL A 152 -4.57 -0.69 11.67
N ARG A 153 -3.73 -0.76 12.69
CA ARG A 153 -2.35 -1.27 12.57
C ARG A 153 -2.00 -2.19 13.73
N TYR A 154 -1.27 -3.24 13.41
CA TYR A 154 -0.76 -4.20 14.36
C TYR A 154 0.71 -4.49 14.07
N ASN A 155 1.59 -4.23 15.04
CA ASN A 155 3.03 -4.49 14.91
C ASN A 155 3.41 -5.88 15.41
N GLY A 156 2.76 -6.92 14.96
CA GLY A 156 3.09 -8.32 15.14
C GLY A 156 3.96 -8.74 16.34
N THR A 157 3.86 -10.00 16.68
CA THR A 157 4.76 -10.66 17.66
C THR A 157 5.60 -11.76 17.00
N ALA A 158 5.13 -12.27 15.84
CA ALA A 158 5.83 -13.27 15.04
C ALA A 158 6.72 -12.61 13.97
N ALA A 159 7.70 -13.35 13.49
CA ALA A 159 8.40 -13.00 12.26
C ALA A 159 7.49 -13.29 11.07
N TRP A 160 7.39 -12.35 10.14
CA TRP A 160 6.67 -12.51 8.90
C TRP A 160 7.64 -12.74 7.73
N SER A 161 7.33 -13.72 6.89
CA SER A 161 8.02 -13.98 5.63
C SER A 161 7.01 -14.23 4.53
N LEU A 162 7.02 -13.39 3.50
CA LEU A 162 6.09 -13.53 2.37
C LEU A 162 6.14 -14.94 1.76
N THR A 163 7.33 -15.46 1.51
CA THR A 163 7.50 -16.80 0.90
C THR A 163 7.15 -17.95 1.84
N GLY A 164 7.37 -17.78 3.15
CA GLY A 164 7.12 -18.83 4.16
C GLY A 164 5.68 -18.89 4.64
N ASP A 165 5.02 -17.75 4.77
CA ASP A 165 3.72 -17.65 5.44
C ASP A 165 2.55 -17.50 4.46
N LEU A 166 2.79 -17.02 3.23
CA LEU A 166 1.75 -16.86 2.21
C LEU A 166 0.95 -18.15 1.94
N PRO A 167 1.57 -19.34 1.79
CA PRO A 167 0.79 -20.56 1.54
C PRO A 167 -0.19 -20.87 2.68
N ARG A 168 0.19 -20.64 3.93
CA ARG A 168 -0.68 -20.85 5.11
C ARG A 168 -1.84 -19.85 5.13
N LEU A 169 -1.56 -18.60 4.80
CA LEU A 169 -2.57 -17.56 4.72
C LEU A 169 -3.60 -17.85 3.61
N GLN A 170 -3.14 -18.28 2.44
CA GLN A 170 -4.00 -18.70 1.34
C GLN A 170 -4.85 -19.91 1.72
N GLN A 171 -4.26 -20.92 2.37
CA GLN A 171 -4.98 -22.11 2.85
C GLN A 171 -6.05 -21.73 3.87
N TYR A 172 -5.73 -20.87 4.84
CA TYR A 172 -6.72 -20.36 5.79
C TYR A 172 -7.90 -19.71 5.07
N PHE A 173 -7.62 -18.82 4.12
CA PHE A 173 -8.65 -18.05 3.42
C PHE A 173 -9.55 -18.96 2.56
N VAL A 174 -8.96 -19.90 1.83
CA VAL A 174 -9.71 -20.91 1.05
C VAL A 174 -10.55 -21.78 1.96
N ALA A 175 -10.01 -22.28 3.07
CA ALA A 175 -10.75 -23.12 4.02
C ALA A 175 -11.93 -22.38 4.67
N ARG A 176 -11.76 -21.07 4.92
CA ARG A 176 -12.78 -20.25 5.60
C ARG A 176 -13.87 -19.73 4.67
N PHE A 177 -13.52 -19.38 3.41
CA PHE A 177 -14.40 -18.65 2.49
C PHE A 177 -14.65 -19.37 1.17
N GLY A 178 -14.05 -20.52 0.92
CA GLY A 178 -14.26 -21.33 -0.29
C GLY A 178 -13.70 -20.71 -1.58
N ARG A 179 -12.89 -19.64 -1.48
CA ARG A 179 -12.32 -18.92 -2.63
C ARG A 179 -10.88 -18.50 -2.37
N PRO A 180 -10.08 -18.24 -3.41
CA PRO A 180 -8.71 -17.76 -3.25
C PRO A 180 -8.66 -16.41 -2.53
N LEU A 181 -7.54 -16.17 -1.81
CA LEU A 181 -7.22 -14.86 -1.23
C LEU A 181 -7.10 -13.82 -2.35
N PRO A 182 -7.89 -12.73 -2.34
CA PRO A 182 -7.84 -11.73 -3.40
C PRO A 182 -6.64 -10.79 -3.20
N ILE A 183 -5.51 -11.13 -3.81
CA ILE A 183 -4.26 -10.37 -3.71
C ILE A 183 -4.25 -9.29 -4.79
N SER A 184 -4.12 -8.02 -4.39
CA SER A 184 -3.95 -6.87 -5.29
C SER A 184 -2.50 -6.51 -5.56
N ALA A 185 -1.61 -6.77 -4.60
CA ALA A 185 -0.17 -6.65 -4.79
C ALA A 185 0.57 -7.77 -4.05
N LEU A 186 1.51 -8.42 -4.72
CA LEU A 186 2.33 -9.50 -4.17
C LEU A 186 3.80 -9.13 -4.28
N GLY A 187 4.43 -8.86 -3.14
CA GLY A 187 5.81 -8.40 -3.11
C GLY A 187 6.00 -7.08 -3.87
N GLN A 188 7.20 -6.86 -4.39
CA GLN A 188 7.52 -5.65 -5.13
C GLN A 188 6.80 -5.59 -6.48
N THR A 189 6.12 -4.50 -6.76
CA THR A 189 5.43 -4.26 -8.03
C THR A 189 5.95 -2.98 -8.68
N ALA A 190 5.72 -2.81 -9.98
CA ALA A 190 6.09 -1.58 -10.70
C ALA A 190 5.44 -0.31 -10.10
N LEU A 191 4.31 -0.47 -9.40
CA LEU A 191 3.67 0.62 -8.66
C LEU A 191 4.52 1.03 -7.46
N HIS A 192 4.94 0.06 -6.63
CA HIS A 192 5.80 0.31 -5.45
C HIS A 192 7.16 0.89 -5.86
N ASP A 193 7.75 0.44 -6.98
CA ASP A 193 8.98 1.01 -7.53
C ASP A 193 8.81 2.50 -7.87
N ARG A 194 7.72 2.85 -8.58
CA ARG A 194 7.42 4.25 -8.91
C ARG A 194 7.18 5.12 -7.67
N MET A 195 6.59 4.56 -6.63
CA MET A 195 6.33 5.25 -5.36
C MET A 195 7.55 5.27 -4.43
N GLY A 196 8.59 4.50 -4.73
CA GLY A 196 9.79 4.37 -3.91
C GLY A 196 9.56 3.61 -2.60
N PHE A 197 8.61 2.66 -2.56
CA PHE A 197 8.37 1.80 -1.41
C PHE A 197 9.04 0.43 -1.56
N ASP A 198 9.63 -0.06 -0.47
CA ASP A 198 10.08 -1.43 -0.36
C ASP A 198 8.93 -2.33 0.12
N HIS A 199 8.30 -3.01 -0.83
CA HIS A 199 7.18 -3.91 -0.58
C HIS A 199 7.57 -5.40 -0.78
N ARG A 200 8.87 -5.71 -0.90
CA ARG A 200 9.36 -7.06 -1.24
C ARG A 200 8.91 -8.15 -0.30
N ASN A 201 8.72 -7.85 0.97
CA ASN A 201 8.26 -8.81 1.99
C ASN A 201 6.87 -8.49 2.52
N ALA A 202 5.97 -8.03 1.65
CA ALA A 202 4.59 -7.72 2.01
C ALA A 202 3.62 -8.14 0.89
N LEU A 203 2.34 -8.16 1.19
CA LEU A 203 1.28 -8.33 0.21
C LEU A 203 0.08 -7.45 0.58
N ASP A 204 -0.66 -7.01 -0.43
CA ASP A 204 -1.91 -6.30 -0.24
C ASP A 204 -3.08 -7.19 -0.64
N VAL A 205 -4.05 -7.28 0.26
CA VAL A 205 -5.26 -8.09 0.08
C VAL A 205 -6.43 -7.14 -0.22
N ALA A 206 -7.07 -7.34 -1.38
CA ALA A 206 -8.19 -6.54 -1.86
C ALA A 206 -9.50 -6.94 -1.17
N VAL A 207 -9.57 -6.79 0.15
CA VAL A 207 -10.79 -6.94 0.95
C VAL A 207 -11.04 -5.69 1.77
N HIS A 208 -12.30 -5.30 1.89
CA HIS A 208 -12.67 -4.19 2.75
C HIS A 208 -12.51 -4.61 4.22
N PRO A 209 -11.85 -3.83 5.10
CA PRO A 209 -11.65 -4.18 6.50
C PRO A 209 -12.96 -4.49 7.25
N ASP A 210 -14.06 -3.79 6.94
CA ASP A 210 -15.38 -4.03 7.54
C ASP A 210 -16.14 -5.21 6.94
N SER A 211 -15.65 -5.82 5.87
CA SER A 211 -16.28 -7.03 5.34
C SER A 211 -16.13 -8.20 6.32
N PRO A 212 -17.01 -9.21 6.29
CA PRO A 212 -16.82 -10.42 7.09
C PRO A 212 -15.45 -11.07 6.86
N GLU A 213 -14.97 -11.03 5.62
CA GLU A 213 -13.66 -11.56 5.22
C GLU A 213 -12.51 -10.72 5.76
N GLY A 214 -12.62 -9.38 5.68
CA GLY A 214 -11.61 -8.46 6.22
C GLY A 214 -11.47 -8.58 7.73
N ARG A 215 -12.58 -8.59 8.46
CA ARG A 215 -12.55 -8.78 9.92
C ARG A 215 -11.94 -10.11 10.31
N ALA A 216 -12.34 -11.21 9.66
CA ALA A 216 -11.81 -12.54 9.96
C ALA A 216 -10.31 -12.65 9.59
N LEU A 217 -9.88 -12.00 8.49
CA LEU A 217 -8.48 -11.94 8.10
C LEU A 217 -7.65 -11.17 9.13
N MET A 218 -8.07 -9.98 9.55
CA MET A 218 -7.36 -9.18 10.56
C MET A 218 -7.26 -9.92 11.89
N GLU A 219 -8.35 -10.59 12.32
CA GLU A 219 -8.32 -11.41 13.53
C GLU A 219 -7.35 -12.59 13.42
N HIS A 220 -7.35 -13.30 12.29
CA HIS A 220 -6.41 -14.39 12.02
C HIS A 220 -4.96 -13.90 12.06
N LEU A 221 -4.64 -12.80 11.40
CA LEU A 221 -3.32 -12.20 11.39
C LEU A 221 -2.88 -11.79 12.81
N ARG A 222 -3.79 -11.19 13.60
CA ARG A 222 -3.51 -10.80 14.97
C ARG A 222 -3.23 -12.01 15.86
N LEU A 223 -4.02 -13.08 15.77
CA LEU A 223 -3.82 -14.32 16.53
C LEU A 223 -2.52 -15.05 16.13
N ALA A 224 -2.17 -15.01 14.84
CA ALA A 224 -0.91 -15.55 14.34
C ALA A 224 0.30 -14.67 14.67
N GLY A 225 0.09 -13.48 15.22
CA GLY A 225 1.16 -12.53 15.51
C GLY A 225 1.75 -11.87 14.26
N ILE A 226 1.08 -11.94 13.12
CA ILE A 226 1.54 -11.40 11.83
C ILE A 226 1.22 -9.90 11.78
N PRO A 227 2.21 -9.02 11.49
CA PRO A 227 1.96 -7.59 11.39
C PRO A 227 1.07 -7.26 10.19
N PHE A 228 0.20 -6.27 10.36
CA PHE A 228 -0.65 -5.78 9.28
C PHE A 228 -1.07 -4.32 9.47
N ILE A 229 -1.51 -3.70 8.36
CA ILE A 229 -2.15 -2.40 8.33
C ILE A 229 -3.42 -2.55 7.51
N ALA A 230 -4.57 -2.19 8.07
CA ALA A 230 -5.83 -2.17 7.34
C ALA A 230 -6.29 -0.72 7.14
N ALA A 231 -6.57 -0.35 5.90
CA ALA A 231 -7.00 0.98 5.51
C ALA A 231 -8.40 0.93 4.89
N TRP A 232 -9.25 1.88 5.27
CA TRP A 232 -10.62 2.07 4.73
C TRP A 232 -10.66 3.04 3.55
N GLY A 233 -9.49 3.38 3.00
CA GLY A 233 -9.40 4.40 1.96
C GLY A 233 -10.25 4.07 0.75
N ALA A 234 -11.38 4.76 0.61
CA ALA A 234 -12.11 4.83 -0.64
C ALA A 234 -11.82 6.19 -1.29
N ILE A 235 -11.51 6.19 -2.58
CA ILE A 235 -11.47 7.42 -3.38
C ILE A 235 -12.85 7.60 -3.97
N PRO A 236 -13.56 8.73 -3.74
CA PRO A 236 -14.87 8.97 -4.35
C PRO A 236 -14.78 8.81 -5.87
N GLY A 237 -15.59 7.91 -6.43
CA GLY A 237 -15.65 7.63 -7.88
C GLY A 237 -14.66 6.59 -8.39
N SER A 238 -13.87 5.95 -7.54
CA SER A 238 -12.98 4.85 -7.88
C SER A 238 -13.35 3.56 -7.13
N THR A 239 -12.90 2.42 -7.66
CA THR A 239 -12.97 1.13 -6.97
C THR A 239 -12.30 1.22 -5.61
N SER A 240 -12.89 0.56 -4.60
CA SER A 240 -12.48 0.62 -3.20
C SER A 240 -10.97 0.60 -3.03
N GLY A 241 -10.37 1.72 -2.60
CA GLY A 241 -8.98 1.76 -2.12
C GLY A 241 -8.79 1.09 -0.77
N ALA A 242 -9.84 0.47 -0.23
CA ALA A 242 -9.80 -0.30 0.99
C ALA A 242 -9.02 -1.59 0.77
N HIS A 243 -8.00 -1.84 1.60
CA HIS A 243 -7.18 -3.05 1.53
C HIS A 243 -6.57 -3.38 2.90
N ILE A 244 -6.05 -4.59 3.00
CA ILE A 244 -5.25 -5.02 4.15
C ILE A 244 -3.84 -5.32 3.67
N HIS A 245 -2.89 -4.49 4.07
CA HIS A 245 -1.47 -4.70 3.89
C HIS A 245 -0.99 -5.71 4.94
N VAL A 246 -0.40 -6.82 4.51
CA VAL A 246 0.13 -7.88 5.38
C VAL A 246 1.65 -7.84 5.33
N GLY A 247 2.26 -7.67 6.47
CA GLY A 247 3.71 -7.47 6.63
C GLY A 247 4.02 -6.22 7.45
N GLN A 248 5.29 -5.94 7.63
CA GLN A 248 5.73 -4.67 8.22
C GLN A 248 5.39 -3.50 7.29
N PRO A 249 5.17 -2.30 7.83
CA PRO A 249 5.00 -1.11 7.01
C PRO A 249 6.12 -1.02 5.96
N SER A 250 5.75 -0.78 4.70
CA SER A 250 6.72 -0.68 3.60
C SER A 250 7.56 0.59 3.73
N PRO A 251 8.86 0.49 4.06
CA PRO A 251 9.73 1.66 4.16
C PRO A 251 9.98 2.23 2.75
N ARG A 252 10.26 3.53 2.67
CA ARG A 252 10.77 4.10 1.42
C ARG A 252 12.23 3.73 1.21
N PHE A 253 12.59 3.46 -0.04
CA PHE A 253 14.01 3.33 -0.40
C PHE A 253 14.75 4.63 -0.06
N THR A 254 15.77 4.52 0.76
CA THR A 254 16.74 5.61 0.94
C THR A 254 17.58 5.67 -0.34
N VAL A 255 17.33 6.66 -1.18
CA VAL A 255 18.24 6.96 -2.29
C VAL A 255 19.55 7.45 -1.66
N GLN A 256 20.54 6.57 -1.54
CA GLN A 256 21.92 6.99 -1.32
C GLN A 256 22.35 7.76 -2.56
N ARG A 257 22.51 9.08 -2.40
CA ARG A 257 23.16 9.93 -3.41
C ARG A 257 24.65 9.85 -3.26
#